data_a695b78d78320b906dd218ff4e926a56
#
_entry.id   a695b78d78320b906dd218ff4e926a56
#
_cell.length_a   1.000
_cell.length_b   1.000
_cell.length_c   1.000
_cell.angle_alpha   90.00
_cell.angle_beta   90.00
_cell.angle_gamma   90.00
#
_symmetry.space_group_name_H-M   'P 1'
#
loop_
_entity.id
_entity.type
_entity.pdbx_description
1 polymer ?
#
loop_
_entity_poly.entity_id
_entity_poly.type
_entity_poly.pdbx_seq_one_letter_code
_entity_poly.pdbx_strand_id
1 'polypeptide(L)'
;MGELDVSSVDLEFLSIIEQFEPYGLENHRPIFKISNTSLVKYDLIGRDKNHLKLTLNSDGVIFEALKFNDSNINISTNLNLIVSIAKNEFRGEITPQFLIQDIL
;
A
#
# COMPACT_ATOMS: atom_id res chain seq x y z
N MET A 1 8.27 -12.52 -4.09
CA MET A 1 8.05 -11.33 -3.25
C MET A 1 9.39 -10.70 -2.92
N GLY A 2 9.54 -9.42 -3.17
CA GLY A 2 10.78 -8.69 -2.94
C GLY A 2 10.61 -7.59 -1.91
N GLU A 3 11.73 -7.20 -1.31
CA GLU A 3 11.78 -6.04 -0.44
C GLU A 3 11.62 -4.77 -1.28
N LEU A 4 10.76 -3.85 -0.84
CA LEU A 4 10.45 -2.63 -1.58
C LEU A 4 10.93 -1.41 -0.80
N ASP A 5 11.64 -0.53 -1.50
CA ASP A 5 11.96 0.81 -1.01
C ASP A 5 10.86 1.75 -1.49
N VAL A 6 10.15 2.36 -0.56
CA VAL A 6 9.02 3.24 -0.88
C VAL A 6 9.46 4.42 -1.75
N SER A 7 10.67 4.92 -1.57
CA SER A 7 11.19 6.02 -2.37
C SER A 7 11.38 5.67 -3.85
N SER A 8 11.41 4.38 -4.19
CA SER A 8 11.51 3.92 -5.58
C SER A 8 10.17 3.89 -6.30
N VAL A 9 9.07 4.09 -5.60
CA VAL A 9 7.74 3.98 -6.18
C VAL A 9 7.34 5.29 -6.81
N ASP A 10 7.48 5.38 -8.12
CA ASP A 10 7.18 6.57 -8.92
C ASP A 10 6.33 6.17 -10.13
N LEU A 11 6.14 7.11 -11.06
CA LEU A 11 5.34 6.83 -12.26
C LEU A 11 5.97 5.77 -13.15
N GLU A 12 7.28 5.72 -13.21
CA GLU A 12 7.98 4.67 -13.96
C GLU A 12 7.73 3.30 -13.34
N PHE A 13 7.79 3.21 -12.02
CA PHE A 13 7.48 1.98 -11.31
C PHE A 13 6.05 1.53 -11.61
N LEU A 14 5.08 2.44 -11.56
CA LEU A 14 3.69 2.15 -11.88
C LEU A 14 3.53 1.65 -13.31
N SER A 15 4.26 2.24 -14.25
CA SER A 15 4.24 1.80 -15.63
C SER A 15 4.71 0.36 -15.77
N ILE A 16 5.74 -0.03 -15.02
CA ILE A 16 6.23 -1.40 -15.00
C ILE A 16 5.16 -2.36 -14.44
N ILE A 17 4.51 -1.96 -13.35
CA ILE A 17 3.44 -2.75 -12.74
C ILE A 17 2.29 -2.96 -13.73
N GLU A 18 1.92 -1.94 -14.50
CA GLU A 18 0.85 -2.04 -15.48
C GLU A 18 1.13 -3.07 -16.57
N GLN A 19 2.38 -3.38 -16.85
CA GLN A 19 2.74 -4.38 -17.84
C GLN A 19 2.31 -5.79 -17.44
N PHE A 20 1.99 -6.00 -16.18
CA PHE A 20 1.46 -7.28 -15.69
C PHE A 20 -0.06 -7.37 -15.81
N GLU A 21 -0.73 -6.32 -16.22
CA GLU A 21 -2.18 -6.33 -16.43
C GLU A 21 -2.55 -6.83 -17.82
N PRO A 22 -3.71 -7.49 -18.00
CA PRO A 22 -4.67 -7.82 -16.95
C PRO A 22 -4.23 -9.00 -16.10
N TYR A 23 -4.62 -8.96 -14.83
CA TYR A 23 -4.34 -10.08 -13.92
C TYR A 23 -5.39 -11.15 -14.13
N GLY A 24 -4.99 -12.26 -14.73
CA GLY A 24 -5.86 -13.41 -14.95
C GLY A 24 -5.72 -14.43 -13.83
N LEU A 25 -6.23 -15.64 -14.10
CA LEU A 25 -6.17 -16.74 -13.13
C LEU A 25 -4.73 -17.13 -12.76
N GLU A 26 -3.81 -16.92 -13.66
CA GLU A 26 -2.39 -17.28 -13.46
C GLU A 26 -1.50 -16.07 -13.25
N ASN A 27 -2.05 -14.86 -13.41
CA ASN A 27 -1.31 -13.61 -13.22
C ASN A 27 -1.84 -12.90 -11.99
N HIS A 28 -1.19 -13.12 -10.88
CA HIS A 28 -1.53 -12.45 -9.64
C HIS A 28 -0.86 -11.08 -9.60
N ARG A 29 -1.53 -10.13 -8.94
CA ARG A 29 -0.95 -8.81 -8.71
C ARG A 29 0.36 -8.96 -7.95
N PRO A 30 1.44 -8.30 -8.40
CA PRO A 30 2.72 -8.37 -7.68
C PRO A 30 2.56 -7.90 -6.23
N ILE A 31 3.24 -8.58 -5.31
CA ILE A 31 3.27 -8.20 -3.92
C ILE A 31 4.71 -7.91 -3.49
N PHE A 32 4.83 -7.01 -2.53
CA PHE A 32 6.12 -6.54 -2.04
C PHE A 32 6.12 -6.48 -0.53
N LYS A 33 7.30 -6.58 0.06
CA LYS A 33 7.47 -6.41 1.50
C LYS A 33 8.08 -5.04 1.76
N ILE A 34 7.48 -4.28 2.68
CA ILE A 34 8.02 -3.02 3.17
C ILE A 34 8.33 -3.22 4.65
N SER A 35 9.61 -3.11 5.00
CA SER A 35 10.08 -3.34 6.36
C SER A 35 10.36 -2.03 7.07
N ASN A 36 10.34 -2.06 8.40
CA ASN A 36 10.75 -0.95 9.25
C ASN A 36 9.97 0.33 9.00
N THR A 37 8.65 0.20 8.89
CA THR A 37 7.79 1.36 8.79
C THR A 37 7.32 1.79 10.17
N SER A 38 7.16 3.09 10.36
CA SER A 38 6.62 3.67 11.58
C SER A 38 5.22 4.20 11.32
N LEU A 39 4.29 3.89 12.21
CA LEU A 39 2.93 4.40 12.11
C LEU A 39 2.90 5.84 12.57
N VAL A 40 2.45 6.74 11.70
CA VAL A 40 2.27 8.16 12.02
C VAL A 40 0.86 8.40 12.56
N LYS A 41 -0.12 7.92 11.83
CA LYS A 41 -1.53 8.00 12.24
C LYS A 41 -2.35 6.97 11.48
N TYR A 42 -3.59 6.77 11.91
CA TYR A 42 -4.54 5.92 11.21
C TYR A 42 -5.91 6.57 11.19
N ASP A 43 -6.72 6.19 10.21
CA ASP A 43 -8.11 6.63 10.09
C ASP A 43 -8.96 5.44 9.65
N LEU A 44 -10.18 5.40 10.13
CA LEU A 44 -11.19 4.48 9.61
C LEU A 44 -11.96 5.21 8.52
N ILE A 45 -12.04 4.61 7.35
CA ILE A 45 -12.67 5.22 6.18
C ILE A 45 -13.73 4.30 5.60
N GLY A 46 -14.46 4.82 4.62
CA GLY A 46 -15.55 4.10 3.98
C GLY A 46 -16.89 4.44 4.62
N ARG A 47 -17.96 3.99 3.94
CA ARG A 47 -19.33 4.28 4.38
C ARG A 47 -19.58 3.79 5.82
N ASP A 48 -19.15 2.57 6.11
CA ASP A 48 -19.35 1.94 7.42
C ASP A 48 -18.09 2.01 8.28
N LYS A 49 -17.09 2.78 7.88
CA LYS A 49 -15.81 2.91 8.56
C LYS A 49 -15.16 1.54 8.84
N ASN A 50 -15.25 0.66 7.87
CA ASN A 50 -14.73 -0.70 7.97
C ASN A 50 -13.43 -0.89 7.18
N HIS A 51 -12.85 0.19 6.67
CA HIS A 51 -11.56 0.17 6.00
C HIS A 51 -10.57 0.99 6.81
N LEU A 52 -9.33 0.53 6.83
CA LEU A 52 -8.28 1.16 7.61
C LEU A 52 -7.31 1.87 6.67
N LYS A 53 -7.06 3.16 6.95
CA LYS A 53 -6.08 3.96 6.23
C LYS A 53 -4.95 4.29 7.18
N LEU A 54 -3.75 3.86 6.83
CA LEU A 54 -2.56 4.11 7.65
C LEU A 54 -1.68 5.14 6.97
N THR A 55 -1.19 6.11 7.74
CA THR A 55 -0.13 7.02 7.32
C THR A 55 1.15 6.53 7.96
N LEU A 56 2.14 6.26 7.14
CA LEU A 56 3.35 5.55 7.54
C LEU A 56 4.59 6.34 7.12
N ASN A 57 5.67 6.11 7.86
CA ASN A 57 6.98 6.68 7.54
C ASN A 57 7.96 5.53 7.32
N SER A 58 8.63 5.54 6.17
CA SER A 58 9.70 4.61 5.83
C SER A 58 10.93 5.42 5.45
N ASP A 59 11.94 5.42 6.29
CA ASP A 59 13.20 6.15 6.08
C ASP A 59 13.01 7.62 5.69
N GLY A 60 12.07 8.29 6.36
CA GLY A 60 11.77 9.70 6.11
C GLY A 60 10.76 9.94 5.00
N VAL A 61 10.31 8.89 4.32
CA VAL A 61 9.29 9.00 3.27
C VAL A 61 7.93 8.70 3.88
N ILE A 62 7.02 9.65 3.77
CA ILE A 62 5.64 9.49 4.25
C ILE A 62 4.78 8.93 3.11
N PHE A 63 4.02 7.88 3.40
CA PHE A 63 3.12 7.28 2.43
C PHE A 63 1.86 6.78 3.11
N GLU A 64 0.82 6.56 2.33
CA GLU A 64 -0.46 6.06 2.82
C GLU A 64 -0.72 4.66 2.28
N ALA A 65 -1.30 3.80 3.14
CA ALA A 65 -1.65 2.44 2.77
C ALA A 65 -3.05 2.12 3.25
N LEU A 66 -3.77 1.34 2.47
CA LEU A 66 -5.16 0.97 2.78
C LEU A 66 -5.26 -0.51 3.07
N LYS A 67 -6.04 -0.85 4.07
CA LYS A 67 -6.41 -2.25 4.37
C LYS A 67 -7.93 -2.33 4.36
N PHE A 68 -8.46 -3.02 3.36
CA PHE A 68 -9.91 -3.12 3.17
C PHE A 68 -10.51 -4.19 4.09
N ASN A 69 -11.74 -3.92 4.54
CA ASN A 69 -12.52 -4.84 5.37
C ASN A 69 -11.81 -5.21 6.67
N ASP A 70 -11.02 -4.29 7.21
CA ASP A 70 -10.35 -4.46 8.48
C ASP A 70 -10.39 -3.13 9.22
N SER A 71 -11.01 -3.14 10.37
CA SER A 71 -11.10 -1.97 11.24
C SER A 71 -10.33 -2.17 12.53
N ASN A 72 -9.47 -3.17 12.60
CA ASN A 72 -8.66 -3.45 13.77
C ASN A 72 -7.57 -2.39 13.93
N ILE A 73 -7.71 -1.56 14.96
CA ILE A 73 -6.79 -0.45 15.21
C ILE A 73 -5.70 -0.80 16.23
N ASN A 74 -5.64 -2.06 16.64
CA ASN A 74 -4.63 -2.53 17.60
C ASN A 74 -3.34 -2.84 16.84
N ILE A 75 -2.65 -1.79 16.42
CA ILE A 75 -1.48 -1.86 15.55
C ILE A 75 -0.27 -1.32 16.30
N SER A 76 0.86 -2.04 16.22
CA SER A 76 2.10 -1.55 16.82
C SER A 76 2.67 -0.36 16.04
N THR A 77 3.59 0.37 16.66
CA THR A 77 4.19 1.55 16.02
C THR A 77 5.22 1.18 14.97
N ASN A 78 5.77 -0.02 15.02
CA ASN A 78 6.72 -0.52 14.01
C ASN A 78 6.07 -1.66 13.25
N LEU A 79 6.03 -1.53 11.94
CA LEU A 79 5.30 -2.45 11.08
C LEU A 79 6.17 -2.97 9.95
N ASN A 80 5.99 -4.24 9.64
CA ASN A 80 6.45 -4.84 8.40
C ASN A 80 5.21 -5.22 7.61
N LEU A 81 5.13 -4.81 6.37
CA LEU A 81 3.91 -4.92 5.57
C LEU A 81 4.14 -5.75 4.33
N ILE A 82 3.12 -6.52 3.97
CA ILE A 82 3.02 -7.12 2.65
C ILE A 82 1.97 -6.30 1.90
N VAL A 83 2.35 -5.73 0.77
CA VAL A 83 1.49 -4.83 0.02
C VAL A 83 1.45 -5.19 -1.46
N SER A 84 0.35 -4.88 -2.11
CA SER A 84 0.29 -4.72 -3.55
C SER A 84 0.21 -3.24 -3.86
N ILE A 85 0.56 -2.86 -5.10
CA ILE A 85 0.57 -1.47 -5.52
C ILE A 85 -0.33 -1.32 -6.72
N ALA A 86 -1.22 -0.34 -6.66
CA ALA A 86 -2.14 -0.02 -7.72
C ALA A 86 -1.95 1.43 -8.13
N LYS A 87 -2.42 1.76 -9.32
CA LYS A 87 -2.48 3.13 -9.79
C LYS A 87 -3.78 3.76 -9.30
N ASN A 88 -3.68 4.91 -8.66
CA ASN A 88 -4.82 5.72 -8.29
C ASN A 88 -4.82 6.97 -9.14
N GLU A 89 -5.92 7.20 -9.87
CA GLU A 89 -6.06 8.37 -10.71
C GLU A 89 -7.21 9.22 -10.19
N PHE A 90 -6.92 10.46 -9.86
CA PHE A 90 -7.89 11.39 -9.33
C PHE A 90 -7.59 12.79 -9.86
N ARG A 91 -8.58 13.39 -10.55
CA ARG A 91 -8.48 14.72 -11.16
C ARG A 91 -7.25 14.87 -12.05
N GLY A 92 -6.94 13.83 -12.83
CA GLY A 92 -5.80 13.83 -13.72
C GLY A 92 -4.46 13.55 -13.09
N GLU A 93 -4.40 13.43 -11.77
CA GLU A 93 -3.17 13.04 -11.08
C GLU A 93 -3.11 11.54 -10.87
N ILE A 94 -1.96 10.97 -11.15
CA ILE A 94 -1.70 9.55 -11.00
C ILE A 94 -0.75 9.37 -9.83
N THR A 95 -1.19 8.61 -8.83
CA THR A 95 -0.38 8.33 -7.65
C THR A 95 -0.38 6.82 -7.36
N PRO A 96 0.68 6.31 -6.73
CA PRO A 96 0.67 4.92 -6.28
C PRO A 96 -0.26 4.76 -5.08
N GLN A 97 -0.99 3.65 -5.06
CA GLN A 97 -1.82 3.29 -3.94
C GLN A 97 -1.32 1.97 -3.36
N PHE A 98 -0.94 1.99 -2.09
CA PHE A 98 -0.46 0.81 -1.40
C PHE A 98 -1.66 0.10 -0.77
N LEU A 99 -1.84 -1.16 -1.13
CA LEU A 99 -2.93 -1.98 -0.60
C LEU A 99 -2.31 -3.05 0.30
N ILE A 100 -2.64 -3.01 1.58
CA ILE A 100 -2.06 -3.92 2.57
C ILE A 100 -2.71 -5.29 2.42
N GLN A 101 -1.89 -6.29 2.18
CA GLN A 101 -2.33 -7.69 2.13
C GLN A 101 -2.17 -8.35 3.49
N ASP A 102 -1.12 -7.97 4.23
CA ASP A 102 -0.85 -8.53 5.54
C ASP A 102 0.04 -7.58 6.35
N ILE A 103 -0.08 -7.64 7.65
CA ILE A 103 0.78 -6.93 8.59
C ILE A 103 1.49 -8.00 9.42
N LEU A 104 2.80 -8.01 9.30
CA LEU A 104 3.63 -9.03 9.95
C LEU A 104 3.97 -8.71 11.40
#